data_ca6e0e95da77bd2b199918686fcb57ea
#
_entry.id   ca6e0e95da77bd2b199918686fcb57ea
#
_cell.length_a   1.000
_cell.length_b   1.000
_cell.length_c   1.000
_cell.angle_alpha   90.00
_cell.angle_beta   90.00
_cell.angle_gamma   90.00
#
_symmetry.space_group_name_H-M   'P 1'
#
loop_
_entity.id
_entity.type
_entity.pdbx_description
1 polymer ?
#
loop_
_entity_poly.entity_id
_entity_poly.type
_entity_poly.pdbx_seq_one_letter_code
_entity_poly.pdbx_strand_id
1 'polypeptide(L)'
;VRGYPQVGDVVLTTEAPLGEVAQLKDDKIALAQRIVCLRGKEDALDNTYLKYFLMSNIGQYRLKARETGTTVTGIKQSELKEVLIDYPNYELQQKIASILSSLDSKIELNRRINDNLIKSVA
;
A
#
# COMPACT_ATOMS: atom_id res chain seq x y z
N VAL A 1 -9.48 14.05 -0.09
CA VAL A 1 -10.49 13.81 0.93
C VAL A 1 -10.09 14.45 2.24
N ARG A 2 -11.05 14.97 2.90
CA ARG A 2 -10.87 15.64 4.19
C ARG A 2 -11.39 14.83 5.36
N GLY A 3 -11.71 13.56 5.15
CA GLY A 3 -12.18 12.68 6.20
C GLY A 3 -11.05 12.08 7.02
N TYR A 4 -11.42 11.44 8.10
CA TYR A 4 -10.49 10.71 8.93
C TYR A 4 -10.10 9.40 8.28
N PRO A 5 -8.87 8.89 8.56
CA PRO A 5 -8.51 7.55 8.12
C PRO A 5 -9.46 6.49 8.66
N GLN A 6 -9.68 5.47 7.86
CA GLN A 6 -10.52 4.33 8.23
C GLN A 6 -9.72 3.05 8.13
N VAL A 7 -10.13 2.04 8.90
CA VAL A 7 -9.56 0.69 8.78
C VAL A 7 -9.71 0.24 7.33
N GLY A 8 -8.63 -0.32 6.78
CA GLY A 8 -8.59 -0.77 5.40
C GLY A 8 -8.07 0.25 4.41
N ASP A 9 -7.96 1.52 4.80
CA ASP A 9 -7.37 2.53 3.91
C ASP A 9 -5.92 2.18 3.60
N VAL A 10 -5.49 2.54 2.38
CA VAL A 10 -4.11 2.35 1.94
C VAL A 10 -3.35 3.64 2.19
N VAL A 11 -2.19 3.53 2.82
CA VAL A 11 -1.31 4.67 3.06
C VAL A 11 -0.06 4.53 2.21
N LEU A 12 0.40 5.65 1.68
CA LEU A 12 1.52 5.71 0.77
C LEU A 12 2.44 6.85 1.18
N THR A 13 3.74 6.58 1.26
CA THR A 13 4.72 7.64 1.48
C THR A 13 4.94 8.39 0.18
N THR A 14 4.97 9.73 0.25
CA THR A 14 5.10 10.59 -0.93
C THR A 14 6.52 11.03 -1.18
N GLU A 15 7.37 11.01 -0.16
CA GLU A 15 8.79 11.35 -0.29
C GLU A 15 9.59 10.77 0.87
N ALA A 16 10.87 10.66 0.68
CA ALA A 16 11.89 10.32 1.68
C ALA A 16 11.62 9.04 2.48
N PRO A 17 11.32 7.89 1.86
CA PRO A 17 11.27 7.59 0.42
C PRO A 17 9.85 7.68 -0.14
N LEU A 18 9.77 7.83 -1.45
CA LEU A 18 8.52 7.67 -2.17
C LEU A 18 8.22 6.17 -2.34
N GLY A 19 6.97 5.80 -2.13
CA GLY A 19 6.49 4.50 -2.60
C GLY A 19 6.37 3.39 -1.58
N GLU A 20 6.56 3.67 -0.29
CA GLU A 20 6.24 2.67 0.72
C GLU A 20 4.74 2.61 0.93
N VAL A 21 4.19 1.41 0.98
CA VAL A 21 2.75 1.16 0.98
C VAL A 21 2.39 0.30 2.18
N ALA A 22 1.32 0.66 2.86
CA ALA A 22 0.76 -0.14 3.94
C ALA A 22 -0.76 -0.01 3.93
N GLN A 23 -1.43 -0.88 4.66
CA GLN A 23 -2.87 -0.81 4.82
C GLN A 23 -3.18 -0.65 6.30
N LEU A 24 -4.06 0.28 6.63
CA LEU A 24 -4.39 0.59 8.01
C LEU A 24 -5.20 -0.54 8.65
N LYS A 25 -4.76 -0.95 9.82
CA LYS A 25 -5.46 -1.92 10.67
C LYS A 25 -6.18 -1.25 11.83
N ASP A 26 -5.90 0.04 12.05
CA ASP A 26 -6.44 0.82 13.14
C ASP A 26 -6.77 2.22 12.62
N ASP A 27 -7.95 2.74 12.94
CA ASP A 27 -8.40 4.05 12.50
C ASP A 27 -7.99 5.19 13.46
N LYS A 28 -7.32 4.87 14.54
CA LYS A 28 -6.88 5.85 15.54
C LYS A 28 -5.51 6.42 15.29
N ILE A 29 -4.89 6.05 14.18
CA ILE A 29 -3.53 6.49 13.83
C ILE A 29 -3.58 7.88 13.22
N ALA A 30 -2.73 8.78 13.71
CA ALA A 30 -2.51 10.07 13.09
C ALA A 30 -1.50 9.92 11.96
N LEU A 31 -1.80 10.50 10.81
CA LEU A 31 -0.91 10.40 9.65
C LEU A 31 0.12 11.53 9.64
N ALA A 32 1.37 11.21 9.30
CA ALA A 32 2.43 12.17 9.14
C ALA A 32 2.26 12.97 7.84
N GLN A 33 2.98 14.10 7.74
CA GLN A 33 2.84 15.01 6.60
C GLN A 33 3.22 14.41 5.26
N ARG A 34 4.11 13.43 5.24
CA ARG A 34 4.62 12.83 4.01
C ARG A 34 3.91 11.53 3.64
N ILE A 35 2.72 11.38 4.17
CA ILE A 35 1.91 10.19 3.94
C ILE A 35 0.56 10.63 3.42
N VAL A 36 0.09 9.98 2.36
CA VAL A 36 -1.26 10.16 1.87
C VAL A 36 -2.08 8.91 2.15
N CYS A 37 -3.37 9.13 2.37
CA CYS A 37 -4.32 8.07 2.63
C CYS A 37 -5.20 7.91 1.39
N LEU A 38 -5.25 6.69 0.87
CA LEU A 38 -5.99 6.36 -0.34
C LEU A 38 -7.08 5.36 -0.03
N ARG A 39 -8.22 5.55 -0.65
CA ARG A 39 -9.35 4.64 -0.52
C ARG A 39 -9.93 4.36 -1.88
N GLY A 40 -10.07 3.08 -2.20
CA GLY A 40 -10.72 2.66 -3.43
C GLY A 40 -12.19 3.04 -3.42
N LYS A 41 -12.70 3.37 -4.60
CA LYS A 41 -14.11 3.66 -4.75
C LYS A 41 -14.90 2.38 -4.50
N GLU A 42 -15.94 2.48 -3.68
CA GLU A 42 -16.75 1.32 -3.30
C GLU A 42 -17.29 0.59 -4.53
N ASP A 43 -17.20 -0.73 -4.51
CA ASP A 43 -17.63 -1.64 -5.58
C ASP A 43 -16.90 -1.44 -6.93
N ALA A 44 -15.85 -0.63 -6.96
CA ALA A 44 -15.05 -0.41 -8.16
C ALA A 44 -13.59 -0.77 -7.96
N LEU A 45 -13.00 -0.42 -6.83
CA LEU A 45 -11.60 -0.69 -6.54
C LEU A 45 -11.44 -1.17 -5.10
N ASP A 46 -11.02 -2.42 -4.96
CA ASP A 46 -10.77 -3.02 -3.65
C ASP A 46 -9.48 -2.47 -3.03
N ASN A 47 -9.54 -2.06 -1.77
CA ASN A 47 -8.38 -1.45 -1.09
C ASN A 47 -7.19 -2.41 -0.98
N THR A 48 -7.44 -3.67 -0.71
CA THR A 48 -6.35 -4.65 -0.61
C THR A 48 -5.71 -4.87 -1.98
N TYR A 49 -6.51 -4.92 -3.03
CA TYR A 49 -5.98 -4.97 -4.39
C TYR A 49 -5.14 -3.72 -4.71
N LEU A 50 -5.64 -2.54 -4.34
CA LEU A 50 -4.92 -1.28 -4.54
C LEU A 50 -3.56 -1.31 -3.85
N LYS A 51 -3.51 -1.80 -2.62
CA LYS A 51 -2.24 -1.96 -1.89
C LYS A 51 -1.25 -2.79 -2.70
N TYR A 52 -1.66 -3.95 -3.16
CA TYR A 52 -0.76 -4.83 -3.90
C TYR A 52 -0.39 -4.28 -5.27
N PHE A 53 -1.30 -3.58 -5.93
CA PHE A 53 -0.96 -2.93 -7.19
C PHE A 53 0.14 -1.88 -6.97
N LEU A 54 0.00 -1.05 -5.96
CA LEU A 54 1.00 -0.01 -5.67
C LEU A 54 2.33 -0.60 -5.23
N MET A 55 2.33 -1.77 -4.61
CA MET A 55 3.56 -2.49 -4.24
C MET A 55 4.21 -3.17 -5.42
N SER A 56 3.50 -3.41 -6.50
CA SER A 56 4.01 -4.12 -7.67
C SER A 56 5.05 -3.29 -8.42
N ASN A 57 5.82 -3.96 -9.29
CA ASN A 57 6.81 -3.28 -10.11
C ASN A 57 6.18 -2.21 -11.00
N ILE A 58 5.02 -2.50 -11.59
CA ILE A 58 4.30 -1.54 -12.43
C ILE A 58 3.85 -0.34 -11.61
N GLY A 59 3.25 -0.59 -10.44
CA GLY A 59 2.80 0.47 -9.54
C GLY A 59 3.96 1.36 -9.10
N GLN A 60 5.06 0.77 -8.68
CA GLN A 60 6.26 1.51 -8.28
C GLN A 60 6.84 2.31 -9.43
N TYR A 61 6.89 1.73 -10.62
CA TYR A 61 7.38 2.42 -11.80
C TYR A 61 6.53 3.66 -12.11
N ARG A 62 5.21 3.51 -12.09
CA ARG A 62 4.28 4.61 -12.39
C ARG A 62 4.34 5.73 -11.36
N LEU A 63 4.55 5.39 -10.09
CA LEU A 63 4.74 6.40 -9.05
C LEU A 63 6.04 7.18 -9.28
N LYS A 64 7.12 6.47 -9.50
CA LYS A 64 8.44 7.09 -9.67
C LYS A 64 8.56 7.89 -10.95
N ALA A 65 7.82 7.52 -11.98
CA ALA A 65 7.80 8.26 -13.23
C ALA A 65 7.22 9.67 -13.07
N ARG A 66 6.47 9.91 -12.01
CA ARG A 66 5.85 11.21 -11.74
C ARG A 66 6.46 11.95 -10.56
N GLU A 67 7.58 11.47 -10.03
CA GLU A 67 8.24 12.20 -8.95
C GLU A 67 8.91 13.46 -9.48
N THR A 68 9.00 14.47 -8.62
CA THR A 68 9.62 15.75 -8.92
C THR A 68 10.57 16.14 -7.80
N GLY A 69 11.48 17.05 -8.09
CA GLY A 69 12.46 17.51 -7.14
C GLY A 69 13.88 17.15 -7.56
N THR A 70 14.86 17.88 -7.03
CA THR A 70 16.27 17.67 -7.38
C THR A 70 17.08 17.13 -6.22
N THR A 71 16.87 17.64 -5.02
CA THR A 71 17.58 17.21 -3.82
C THR A 71 16.81 16.13 -3.08
N VAL A 72 15.53 16.40 -2.80
CA VAL A 72 14.62 15.42 -2.24
C VAL A 72 13.51 15.20 -3.26
N THR A 73 13.41 13.99 -3.77
CA THR A 73 12.40 13.65 -4.76
C THR A 73 11.14 13.12 -4.06
N GLY A 74 9.99 13.46 -4.63
CA GLY A 74 8.72 13.02 -4.13
C GLY A 74 7.63 13.21 -5.16
N ILE A 75 6.41 12.81 -4.84
CA ILE A 75 5.28 12.97 -5.74
C ILE A 75 4.30 14.00 -5.16
N LYS A 76 3.88 14.93 -6.00
CA LYS A 76 2.84 15.91 -5.62
C LYS A 76 1.47 15.27 -5.75
N GLN A 77 0.51 15.75 -4.98
CA GLN A 77 -0.86 15.23 -5.07
C GLN A 77 -1.45 15.37 -6.47
N SER A 78 -1.14 16.45 -7.16
CA SER A 78 -1.60 16.64 -8.54
C SER A 78 -1.08 15.57 -9.49
N GLU A 79 0.16 15.12 -9.27
CA GLU A 79 0.77 14.03 -10.06
C GLU A 79 0.26 12.66 -9.60
N LEU A 80 0.05 12.50 -8.32
CA LEU A 80 -0.48 11.25 -7.78
C LEU A 80 -1.85 10.91 -8.38
N LYS A 81 -2.68 11.91 -8.59
CA LYS A 81 -4.00 11.73 -9.21
C LYS A 81 -3.92 11.22 -10.65
N GLU A 82 -2.79 11.43 -11.32
CA GLU A 82 -2.57 11.00 -12.70
C GLU A 82 -1.98 9.60 -12.81
N VAL A 83 -1.62 8.97 -11.69
CA VAL A 83 -1.10 7.60 -11.70
C VAL A 83 -2.24 6.65 -12.07
N LEU A 84 -2.00 5.85 -13.10
CA LEU A 84 -2.99 4.90 -13.60
C LEU A 84 -2.93 3.59 -12.81
N ILE A 85 -4.09 3.10 -12.42
CA ILE A 85 -4.24 1.82 -11.74
C ILE A 85 -4.98 0.89 -12.69
N ASP A 86 -4.30 -0.16 -13.15
CA ASP A 86 -4.94 -1.18 -13.97
C ASP A 86 -5.63 -2.18 -13.06
N TYR A 87 -6.90 -2.46 -13.33
CA TYR A 87 -7.65 -3.40 -12.49
C TYR A 87 -8.68 -4.17 -13.30
N PRO A 88 -8.86 -5.45 -12.99
CA PRO A 88 -9.93 -6.26 -13.58
C PRO A 88 -11.27 -5.91 -12.90
N ASN A 89 -12.31 -6.69 -13.18
CA ASN A 89 -13.58 -6.49 -12.48
C ASN A 89 -13.41 -6.69 -10.97
N TYR A 90 -14.34 -6.15 -10.21
CA TYR A 90 -14.23 -6.09 -8.75
C TYR A 90 -14.11 -7.47 -8.11
N GLU A 91 -14.87 -8.42 -8.60
CA GLU A 91 -14.85 -9.79 -8.08
C GLU A 91 -13.46 -10.43 -8.23
N LEU A 92 -12.83 -10.25 -9.38
CA LEU A 92 -11.49 -10.78 -9.61
C LEU A 92 -10.45 -10.04 -8.76
N GLN A 93 -10.61 -8.74 -8.57
CA GLN A 93 -9.75 -8.00 -7.64
C GLN A 93 -9.78 -8.63 -6.25
N GLN A 94 -10.95 -8.96 -5.76
CA GLN A 94 -11.11 -9.55 -4.43
C GLN A 94 -10.44 -10.93 -4.35
N LYS A 95 -10.54 -11.73 -5.42
CA LYS A 95 -9.87 -13.04 -5.47
C LYS A 95 -8.35 -12.90 -5.45
N ILE A 96 -7.81 -12.00 -6.25
CA ILE A 96 -6.37 -11.72 -6.28
C ILE A 96 -5.90 -11.23 -4.91
N ALA A 97 -6.60 -10.28 -4.34
CA ALA A 97 -6.28 -9.73 -3.03
C ALA A 97 -6.28 -10.81 -1.95
N SER A 98 -7.26 -11.70 -1.98
CA SER A 98 -7.37 -12.79 -1.03
C SER A 98 -6.18 -13.76 -1.12
N ILE A 99 -5.77 -14.11 -2.32
CA ILE A 99 -4.63 -15.01 -2.54
C ILE A 99 -3.35 -14.37 -2.02
N LEU A 100 -3.11 -13.12 -2.38
CA LEU A 100 -1.90 -12.41 -1.96
C LEU A 100 -1.86 -12.18 -0.45
N SER A 101 -3.00 -11.85 0.16
CA SER A 101 -3.10 -11.69 1.61
C SER A 101 -2.82 -13.01 2.34
N SER A 102 -3.30 -14.13 1.80
CA SER A 102 -3.01 -15.44 2.37
C SER A 102 -1.53 -15.78 2.33
N LEU A 103 -0.86 -15.44 1.22
CA LEU A 103 0.58 -15.65 1.10
C LEU A 103 1.35 -14.78 2.09
N ASP A 104 0.97 -13.51 2.23
CA ASP A 104 1.59 -12.62 3.20
C ASP A 104 1.44 -13.14 4.63
N SER A 105 0.26 -13.64 4.97
CA SER A 105 0.00 -14.23 6.28
C SER A 105 0.88 -15.45 6.55
N LYS A 106 1.09 -16.29 5.54
CA LYS A 106 1.98 -17.45 5.67
C LYS A 106 3.44 -17.04 5.83
N ILE A 107 3.87 -16.03 5.10
CA ILE A 107 5.23 -15.51 5.21
C ILE A 107 5.46 -14.96 6.63
N GLU A 108 4.50 -14.20 7.14
CA GLU A 108 4.59 -13.65 8.49
C GLU A 108 4.63 -14.77 9.55
N LEU A 109 3.78 -15.78 9.41
CA LEU A 109 3.78 -16.92 10.30
C LEU A 109 5.12 -17.65 10.29
N ASN A 110 5.66 -17.88 9.09
CA ASN A 110 6.96 -18.54 8.95
C ASN A 110 8.09 -17.73 9.59
N ARG A 111 8.04 -16.41 9.46
CA ARG A 111 9.00 -15.53 10.14
C ARG A 111 8.94 -15.69 11.66
N ARG A 112 7.74 -15.72 12.22
CA ARG A 112 7.54 -15.89 13.67
C ARG A 112 8.05 -17.24 14.15
N ILE A 113 7.78 -18.30 13.40
CA ILE A 113 8.25 -19.64 13.74
C ILE A 113 9.79 -19.66 13.71
N ASN A 114 10.39 -19.10 12.67
CA ASN A 114 11.83 -19.06 12.50
C ASN A 114 12.49 -18.26 13.62
N ASP A 115 11.95 -17.10 13.97
CA ASP A 115 12.44 -16.27 15.07
C ASP A 115 12.38 -17.01 16.38
N ASN A 116 11.28 -17.72 16.64
CA ASN A 116 11.14 -18.51 17.87
C ASN A 116 12.14 -19.65 17.94
N LEU A 117 12.40 -20.32 16.83
CA LEU A 117 13.40 -21.38 16.79
C LEU A 117 14.81 -20.84 17.05
N ILE A 118 15.16 -19.71 16.48
CA ILE A 118 16.44 -19.06 16.69
C ILE A 118 16.61 -18.71 18.17
N LYS A 119 15.58 -18.13 18.79
CA LYS A 119 15.60 -17.78 20.21
C LYS A 119 15.72 -19.01 21.10
N SER A 120 15.13 -20.13 20.72
CA SER A 120 15.18 -21.36 21.48
C SER A 120 16.57 -22.01 21.42
N VAL A 121 17.31 -21.80 20.36
CA VAL A 121 18.63 -22.39 20.16
C VAL A 121 19.74 -21.53 20.76
N ALA A 122 19.48 -20.23 20.89
CA ALA A 122 20.46 -19.30 21.49
C ALA A 122 20.56 -19.46 23.03
#